data_818574fb8d257e545edfed1cede258a6
#
_entry.id   818574fb8d257e545edfed1cede258a6
#
_cell.length_a   1.000
_cell.length_b   1.000
_cell.length_c   1.000
_cell.angle_alpha   90.00
_cell.angle_beta   90.00
_cell.angle_gamma   90.00
#
_symmetry.space_group_name_H-M   'P 1'
#
loop_
_entity.id
_entity.type
_entity.pdbx_description
1 polymer ?
#
loop_
_entity_poly.entity_id
_entity_poly.type
_entity_poly.pdbx_seq_one_letter_code
_entity_poly.pdbx_strand_id
1 'polypeptide(L)'
;MGISQLAACRVLLAAAGLSGVWTPVEAAPRQGRVAPDPRDAQIQALKAQVEALSARVDSLAARPAPPLSPPAPAPAPTSAAILQTEPDLSTPAQVPSAGGMTIVAGRPSIESADGRFSAKLHGVMQFDAADYKQATPGPIIADFRRGAAGTDTAHARDLNSGSNFRRARIGIEGKAFGDWDYNLLFEFGGAGEEDAGHIQEMWAQYSGLKPFHVRIGAFPPSIGLEDQGSTNGALFLERPASADMARSLTGGDFREAGQFWGGTDRWYVSGAVSGRVVGVVNSQATGVTQPFDTAVNYVGRVAFVPVRTDDAMLELGVHGGYVARPADAGGPDTPAGTSRYPITIQERPELRVDGTRLVSTGAINARRASTLGIEASGQVGSLFLQSEYERFRIARLNPAPGVSDPEFHGWYVEGGWTVTGERRRFNAATFAWDSPLVDHPFSLADRTWGAWELAGRYSDMNLNYHAGAVGTAPGADALRGGDQRIVTAGVNWFPNTFFRLMLDFQDVRIRRLSPSAATFQTPAGAEIGQHYRVLMLRTQFAF
;
A
#
# COMPACT_ATOMS: atom_id res chain seq x y z
N MET A 1 -48.30 -8.54 20.90
CA MET A 1 -48.80 -9.90 20.53
C MET A 1 -47.89 -10.34 19.40
N GLY A 2 -47.02 -11.25 19.48
CA GLY A 2 -46.51 -12.35 20.25
C GLY A 2 -45.45 -12.95 19.35
N ILE A 3 -44.19 -13.02 19.71
CA ILE A 3 -43.39 -14.07 20.35
C ILE A 3 -43.36 -15.41 19.59
N SER A 4 -42.13 -15.84 19.26
CA SER A 4 -41.56 -17.20 19.11
C SER A 4 -41.87 -17.96 17.82
N GLN A 5 -40.88 -18.61 17.19
CA GLN A 5 -40.11 -19.78 17.65
C GLN A 5 -38.96 -20.13 16.72
N LEU A 6 -37.87 -20.52 17.32
CA LEU A 6 -36.80 -21.36 16.77
C LEU A 6 -37.33 -22.79 16.48
N ALA A 7 -36.87 -23.38 15.37
CA ALA A 7 -36.83 -24.86 15.29
C ALA A 7 -35.78 -25.31 14.25
N ALA A 8 -34.93 -26.19 14.72
CA ALA A 8 -33.91 -26.96 14.01
C ALA A 8 -34.53 -27.89 12.95
N CYS A 9 -33.84 -28.12 11.84
CA CYS A 9 -34.18 -29.12 10.87
C CYS A 9 -33.11 -30.20 10.80
N ARG A 10 -33.57 -31.40 11.15
CA ARG A 10 -32.83 -32.67 11.04
C ARG A 10 -32.98 -33.24 9.62
N VAL A 11 -31.93 -33.92 9.22
CA VAL A 11 -31.76 -34.84 8.09
C VAL A 11 -32.87 -35.87 7.99
N LEU A 12 -33.31 -36.19 6.77
CA LEU A 12 -33.89 -37.49 6.42
C LEU A 12 -33.57 -37.88 4.97
N LEU A 13 -32.82 -38.99 4.84
CA LEU A 13 -32.71 -39.80 3.62
C LEU A 13 -34.02 -40.51 3.33
N ALA A 14 -34.40 -40.61 2.06
CA ALA A 14 -35.29 -41.66 1.59
C ALA A 14 -34.86 -42.18 0.22
N ALA A 15 -34.63 -43.47 0.17
CA ALA A 15 -34.31 -44.27 -0.98
C ALA A 15 -35.57 -44.61 -1.82
N ALA A 16 -35.41 -44.71 -3.12
CA ALA A 16 -36.33 -45.48 -3.97
C ALA A 16 -35.52 -46.27 -5.00
N GLY A 17 -35.71 -47.56 -4.96
CA GLY A 17 -35.01 -48.55 -5.72
C GLY A 17 -35.57 -48.79 -7.12
N LEU A 18 -34.72 -49.39 -7.94
CA LEU A 18 -35.14 -50.20 -9.10
C LEU A 18 -34.26 -51.44 -9.18
N SER A 19 -34.93 -52.55 -9.11
CA SER A 19 -34.46 -53.93 -9.20
C SER A 19 -34.01 -54.26 -10.63
N GLY A 20 -32.79 -54.74 -10.77
CA GLY A 20 -32.32 -55.44 -11.97
C GLY A 20 -31.47 -56.63 -11.56
N VAL A 21 -32.00 -57.82 -11.84
CA VAL A 21 -31.40 -59.12 -11.58
C VAL A 21 -30.17 -59.34 -12.45
N TRP A 22 -29.00 -59.56 -11.85
CA TRP A 22 -27.85 -60.18 -12.55
C TRP A 22 -27.21 -61.22 -11.61
N THR A 23 -26.96 -62.39 -12.16
CA THR A 23 -26.36 -63.55 -11.53
C THR A 23 -24.87 -63.36 -11.22
N PRO A 24 -24.31 -63.97 -10.18
CA PRO A 24 -22.93 -63.75 -9.79
C PRO A 24 -21.98 -64.65 -10.59
N VAL A 25 -20.92 -64.05 -11.13
CA VAL A 25 -19.73 -64.78 -11.54
C VAL A 25 -18.69 -64.57 -10.44
N GLU A 26 -18.35 -65.69 -9.82
CA GLU A 26 -17.34 -65.78 -8.77
C GLU A 26 -15.95 -65.50 -9.37
N ALA A 27 -15.28 -64.43 -8.98
CA ALA A 27 -13.90 -64.18 -9.28
C ALA A 27 -13.15 -63.95 -7.96
N ALA A 28 -12.10 -64.74 -7.77
CA ALA A 28 -11.24 -64.77 -6.60
C ALA A 28 -10.59 -63.40 -6.26
N PRO A 29 -10.30 -63.10 -4.97
CA PRO A 29 -9.77 -61.83 -4.55
C PRO A 29 -8.26 -61.70 -4.91
N ARG A 30 -7.95 -60.85 -5.84
CA ARG A 30 -6.57 -60.32 -5.97
C ARG A 30 -6.36 -59.23 -4.90
N GLN A 31 -5.59 -59.54 -3.89
CA GLN A 31 -5.03 -58.58 -2.95
C GLN A 31 -4.10 -57.62 -3.73
N GLY A 32 -4.63 -56.51 -4.21
CA GLY A 32 -3.84 -55.39 -4.69
C GLY A 32 -3.29 -54.61 -3.48
N ARG A 33 -2.01 -54.64 -3.24
CA ARG A 33 -1.33 -53.70 -2.33
C ARG A 33 -1.59 -52.28 -2.88
N VAL A 34 -2.42 -51.51 -2.17
CA VAL A 34 -2.55 -50.08 -2.41
C VAL A 34 -1.21 -49.47 -2.04
N ALA A 35 -0.56 -48.80 -2.97
CA ALA A 35 0.65 -48.03 -2.67
C ALA A 35 0.31 -46.94 -1.66
N PRO A 36 1.11 -46.72 -0.62
CA PRO A 36 0.83 -45.68 0.38
C PRO A 36 0.81 -44.29 -0.30
N ASP A 37 -0.20 -43.49 0.06
CA ASP A 37 -0.32 -42.11 -0.45
C ASP A 37 0.92 -41.32 0.01
N PRO A 38 1.63 -40.62 -0.91
CA PRO A 38 2.78 -39.77 -0.53
C PRO A 38 2.43 -38.71 0.51
N ARG A 39 1.17 -38.34 0.66
CA ARG A 39 0.69 -37.42 1.70
C ARG A 39 0.75 -38.03 3.10
N ASP A 40 0.57 -39.33 3.26
CA ASP A 40 0.65 -40.00 4.55
C ASP A 40 2.08 -39.96 5.10
N ALA A 41 3.10 -40.09 4.24
CA ALA A 41 4.50 -39.94 4.63
C ALA A 41 4.83 -38.49 5.08
N GLN A 42 4.28 -37.50 4.42
CA GLN A 42 4.44 -36.09 4.81
C GLN A 42 3.73 -35.78 6.15
N ILE A 43 2.54 -36.31 6.37
CA ILE A 43 1.81 -36.15 7.62
C ILE A 43 2.56 -36.80 8.78
N GLN A 44 3.14 -37.98 8.59
CA GLN A 44 3.96 -38.63 9.59
C GLN A 44 5.25 -37.84 9.90
N ALA A 45 5.91 -37.30 8.88
CA ALA A 45 7.09 -36.47 9.07
C ALA A 45 6.79 -35.18 9.84
N LEU A 46 5.66 -34.52 9.54
CA LEU A 46 5.22 -33.33 10.25
C LEU A 46 4.84 -33.63 11.72
N LYS A 47 4.18 -34.75 11.98
CA LYS A 47 3.89 -35.17 13.36
C LYS A 47 5.15 -35.39 14.17
N ALA A 48 6.15 -36.07 13.60
CA ALA A 48 7.45 -36.28 14.25
C ALA A 48 8.19 -34.95 14.55
N GLN A 49 8.09 -33.96 13.64
CA GLN A 49 8.66 -32.63 13.88
C GLN A 49 7.96 -31.89 15.01
N VAL A 50 6.64 -31.97 15.09
CA VAL A 50 5.86 -31.34 16.16
C VAL A 50 6.20 -31.95 17.51
N GLU A 51 6.31 -33.28 17.61
CA GLU A 51 6.73 -33.98 18.84
C GLU A 51 8.15 -33.60 19.26
N ALA A 52 9.09 -33.51 18.32
CA ALA A 52 10.45 -33.08 18.60
C ALA A 52 10.53 -31.62 19.09
N LEU A 53 9.75 -30.74 18.52
CA LEU A 53 9.68 -29.35 18.96
C LEU A 53 9.02 -29.20 20.34
N SER A 54 7.98 -29.99 20.63
CA SER A 54 7.33 -30.02 21.94
C SER A 54 8.28 -30.48 23.02
N ALA A 55 9.00 -31.57 22.78
CA ALA A 55 10.03 -32.08 23.72
C ALA A 55 11.16 -31.07 23.96
N ARG A 56 11.52 -30.27 22.96
CA ARG A 56 12.52 -29.21 23.07
C ARG A 56 12.02 -28.01 23.89
N VAL A 57 10.76 -27.63 23.75
CA VAL A 57 10.11 -26.61 24.59
C VAL A 57 10.06 -27.06 26.04
N ASP A 58 9.66 -28.29 26.30
CA ASP A 58 9.60 -28.85 27.65
C ASP A 58 11.01 -28.91 28.31
N SER A 59 12.03 -29.26 27.54
CA SER A 59 13.43 -29.28 28.01
C SER A 59 13.97 -27.88 28.33
N LEU A 60 13.53 -26.85 27.62
CA LEU A 60 13.88 -25.45 27.90
C LEU A 60 13.13 -24.91 29.11
N ALA A 61 11.88 -25.30 29.29
CA ALA A 61 11.05 -24.91 30.43
C ALA A 61 11.52 -25.61 31.76
N ALA A 62 12.10 -26.78 31.65
CA ALA A 62 12.64 -27.53 32.79
C ALA A 62 14.06 -27.10 33.23
N ARG A 63 14.70 -26.15 32.54
CA ARG A 63 16.03 -25.64 32.93
C ARG A 63 15.89 -24.70 34.14
N PRO A 64 16.49 -25.02 35.31
CA PRO A 64 16.52 -24.10 36.43
C PRO A 64 17.30 -22.83 36.03
N ALA A 65 16.78 -21.69 36.39
CA ALA A 65 17.49 -20.42 36.20
C ALA A 65 18.85 -20.48 36.94
N PRO A 66 19.96 -20.05 36.30
CA PRO A 66 21.24 -20.02 36.98
C PRO A 66 21.15 -19.08 38.19
N PRO A 67 21.75 -19.47 39.35
CA PRO A 67 21.76 -18.61 40.54
C PRO A 67 22.50 -17.32 40.23
N LEU A 68 21.87 -16.18 40.55
CA LEU A 68 22.50 -14.86 40.49
C LEU A 68 23.65 -14.84 41.53
N SER A 69 24.90 -14.84 41.03
CA SER A 69 26.09 -14.64 41.89
C SER A 69 26.10 -13.18 42.38
N PRO A 70 26.41 -12.95 43.68
CA PRO A 70 26.57 -11.59 44.19
C PRO A 70 27.79 -10.90 43.56
N PRO A 71 27.76 -9.57 43.36
CA PRO A 71 28.86 -8.85 42.77
C PRO A 71 30.10 -8.90 43.66
N ALA A 72 31.26 -9.21 43.06
CA ALA A 72 32.55 -9.20 43.71
C ALA A 72 32.97 -7.79 44.12
N PRO A 73 33.64 -7.59 45.26
CA PRO A 73 34.13 -6.27 45.66
C PRO A 73 35.28 -5.80 44.77
N ALA A 74 35.25 -4.50 44.45
CA ALA A 74 36.25 -3.84 43.61
C ALA A 74 37.63 -3.84 44.27
N PRO A 75 38.74 -4.10 43.53
CA PRO A 75 40.10 -3.94 44.05
C PRO A 75 40.52 -2.47 44.14
N ALA A 76 41.25 -2.13 45.20
CA ALA A 76 41.80 -0.81 45.46
C ALA A 76 42.90 -0.42 44.44
N PRO A 77 43.13 0.86 44.18
CA PRO A 77 44.08 1.30 43.15
C PRO A 77 45.53 1.23 43.62
N THR A 78 46.38 0.63 42.80
CA THR A 78 47.83 0.72 42.95
C THR A 78 48.38 1.66 41.86
N SER A 79 49.02 2.72 42.28
CA SER A 79 49.70 3.70 41.43
C SER A 79 50.92 3.10 40.73
N ALA A 80 51.06 3.30 39.43
CA ALA A 80 52.34 3.43 38.74
C ALA A 80 52.16 4.27 37.49
N ALA A 81 52.89 5.36 37.44
CA ALA A 81 52.92 6.34 36.35
C ALA A 81 53.70 5.79 35.16
N ILE A 82 53.16 5.95 33.93
CA ILE A 82 53.91 6.10 32.68
C ILE A 82 53.21 7.14 31.82
N LEU A 83 53.96 8.19 31.48
CA LEU A 83 53.57 9.25 30.56
C LEU A 83 53.36 8.71 29.15
N GLN A 84 52.16 8.88 28.61
CA GLN A 84 51.95 9.04 27.17
C GLN A 84 50.80 10.05 26.98
N THR A 85 51.11 11.10 26.23
CA THR A 85 50.18 12.16 25.84
C THR A 85 49.16 11.63 24.86
N GLU A 86 47.97 11.31 25.35
CA GLU A 86 46.79 11.16 24.54
C GLU A 86 45.90 12.42 24.63
N PRO A 87 45.17 12.78 23.57
CA PRO A 87 44.32 13.97 23.61
C PRO A 87 43.25 13.78 24.68
N ASP A 88 43.09 14.81 25.49
CA ASP A 88 42.16 14.89 26.63
C ASP A 88 40.70 14.64 26.23
N LEU A 89 40.27 13.41 26.38
CA LEU A 89 38.87 12.97 26.29
C LEU A 89 38.20 12.89 27.66
N SER A 90 38.79 13.47 28.70
CA SER A 90 38.27 13.43 30.06
C SER A 90 37.52 14.69 30.48
N THR A 91 36.62 15.19 29.66
CA THR A 91 35.41 15.79 30.22
C THR A 91 34.36 14.69 30.29
N PRO A 92 33.94 14.21 31.49
CA PRO A 92 32.78 13.35 31.54
C PRO A 92 31.66 14.18 30.89
N ALA A 93 31.17 13.72 29.74
CA ALA A 93 29.92 14.22 29.23
C ALA A 93 28.96 14.19 30.41
N GLN A 94 28.57 15.35 30.89
CA GLN A 94 27.47 15.43 31.87
C GLN A 94 26.35 14.66 31.21
N VAL A 95 26.04 13.47 31.75
CA VAL A 95 24.84 12.75 31.41
C VAL A 95 23.74 13.75 31.80
N PRO A 96 23.03 14.35 30.84
CA PRO A 96 21.97 15.29 31.19
C PRO A 96 21.01 14.51 32.05
N SER A 97 20.61 15.08 33.17
CA SER A 97 19.58 14.58 34.06
C SER A 97 18.43 14.09 33.16
N ALA A 98 18.02 12.85 33.37
CA ALA A 98 17.06 12.08 32.58
C ALA A 98 16.02 12.99 31.93
N GLY A 99 16.12 13.16 30.60
CA GLY A 99 15.10 13.88 29.84
C GLY A 99 13.77 13.19 30.10
N GLY A 100 12.86 13.87 30.79
CA GLY A 100 11.55 13.31 31.07
C GLY A 100 10.79 13.07 29.76
N MET A 101 9.96 12.04 29.72
CA MET A 101 9.01 11.87 28.64
C MET A 101 8.07 13.09 28.63
N THR A 102 8.02 13.78 27.50
CA THR A 102 7.16 14.94 27.28
C THR A 102 6.13 14.62 26.22
N ILE A 103 5.04 15.36 26.17
CA ILE A 103 4.08 15.28 25.08
C ILE A 103 4.28 16.51 24.20
N VAL A 104 4.86 16.32 23.02
CA VAL A 104 5.10 17.39 22.04
C VAL A 104 4.11 17.27 20.90
N ALA A 105 3.26 18.27 20.72
CA ALA A 105 2.18 18.26 19.74
C ALA A 105 1.31 16.98 19.81
N GLY A 106 1.01 16.52 21.02
CA GLY A 106 0.20 15.33 21.29
C GLY A 106 0.91 13.99 21.14
N ARG A 107 2.23 13.98 20.87
CA ARG A 107 3.04 12.76 20.70
C ARG A 107 3.97 12.56 21.89
N PRO A 108 4.02 11.36 22.47
CA PRO A 108 5.05 11.02 23.44
C PRO A 108 6.44 11.20 22.84
N SER A 109 7.26 12.00 23.49
CA SER A 109 8.58 12.39 22.97
C SER A 109 9.62 12.37 24.08
N ILE A 110 10.83 11.97 23.74
CA ILE A 110 12.02 12.06 24.60
C ILE A 110 13.05 12.85 23.80
N GLU A 111 13.70 13.82 24.44
CA GLU A 111 14.72 14.63 23.80
C GLU A 111 15.89 14.85 24.79
N SER A 112 17.13 14.76 24.27
CA SER A 112 18.30 15.10 25.05
C SER A 112 18.37 16.60 25.31
N ALA A 113 19.01 17.01 26.40
CA ALA A 113 19.08 18.40 26.81
C ALA A 113 19.79 19.30 25.78
N ASP A 114 20.69 18.73 24.98
CA ASP A 114 21.40 19.42 23.90
C ASP A 114 20.65 19.40 22.55
N GLY A 115 19.46 18.78 22.49
CA GLY A 115 18.63 18.65 21.28
C GLY A 115 19.23 17.77 20.18
N ARG A 116 20.36 17.08 20.42
CA ARG A 116 21.04 16.26 19.42
C ARG A 116 20.44 14.88 19.22
N PHE A 117 19.69 14.40 20.23
CA PHE A 117 18.98 13.12 20.19
C PHE A 117 17.52 13.33 20.54
N SER A 118 16.64 12.78 19.73
CA SER A 118 15.21 12.76 20.05
C SER A 118 14.56 11.48 19.54
N ALA A 119 13.50 11.05 20.21
CA ALA A 119 12.62 9.98 19.79
C ALA A 119 11.17 10.40 20.02
N LYS A 120 10.33 10.32 19.01
CA LYS A 120 8.90 10.64 19.06
C LYS A 120 8.13 9.43 18.59
N LEU A 121 7.17 9.01 19.39
CA LEU A 121 6.23 7.97 18.99
C LEU A 121 5.21 8.56 18.03
N HIS A 122 4.91 7.83 16.96
CA HIS A 122 3.81 8.17 16.05
C HIS A 122 3.04 6.92 15.66
N GLY A 123 1.79 7.10 15.31
CA GLY A 123 0.95 5.98 14.96
C GLY A 123 -0.27 6.40 14.16
N VAL A 124 -0.84 5.43 13.42
CA VAL A 124 -2.02 5.62 12.58
C VAL A 124 -2.90 4.39 12.68
N MET A 125 -4.17 4.61 12.99
CA MET A 125 -5.23 3.60 12.87
C MET A 125 -6.28 4.14 11.92
N GLN A 126 -6.60 3.37 10.86
CA GLN A 126 -7.68 3.66 9.94
C GLN A 126 -8.54 2.42 9.81
N PHE A 127 -9.81 2.58 10.14
CA PHE A 127 -10.84 1.56 10.01
C PHE A 127 -11.84 2.00 8.95
N ASP A 128 -11.98 1.19 7.90
CA ASP A 128 -12.84 1.46 6.76
C ASP A 128 -14.06 0.54 6.76
N ALA A 129 -15.19 1.07 6.30
CA ALA A 129 -16.38 0.31 5.99
C ALA A 129 -16.95 0.80 4.64
N ALA A 130 -17.48 -0.12 3.84
CA ALA A 130 -18.08 0.19 2.55
C ALA A 130 -19.31 -0.66 2.26
N ASP A 131 -20.26 -0.04 1.55
CA ASP A 131 -21.47 -0.68 1.05
C ASP A 131 -21.57 -0.47 -0.46
N TYR A 132 -21.27 -1.54 -1.23
CA TYR A 132 -21.29 -1.52 -2.69
C TYR A 132 -22.71 -1.77 -3.21
N LYS A 133 -23.19 -0.93 -4.10
CA LYS A 133 -24.48 -1.01 -4.79
C LYS A 133 -24.26 -1.25 -6.27
N GLN A 134 -24.09 -2.50 -6.67
CA GLN A 134 -24.05 -2.91 -8.06
C GLN A 134 -25.48 -3.00 -8.60
N ALA A 135 -25.71 -2.54 -9.84
CA ALA A 135 -27.03 -2.51 -10.44
C ALA A 135 -27.60 -3.92 -10.65
N THR A 136 -26.75 -4.88 -10.97
CA THR A 136 -27.11 -6.31 -11.08
C THR A 136 -25.80 -7.11 -11.04
N PRO A 137 -25.63 -8.13 -10.18
CA PRO A 137 -24.69 -9.19 -10.42
C PRO A 137 -25.22 -9.98 -11.63
N GLY A 138 -25.00 -9.42 -12.81
CA GLY A 138 -25.53 -9.90 -14.07
C GLY A 138 -24.65 -10.95 -14.73
N PRO A 139 -24.87 -11.23 -15.99
CA PRO A 139 -24.09 -12.19 -16.75
C PRO A 139 -22.61 -11.78 -16.78
N ILE A 140 -21.76 -12.73 -17.06
CA ILE A 140 -20.28 -12.62 -17.08
C ILE A 140 -19.71 -11.37 -17.79
N ILE A 141 -20.46 -10.73 -18.66
CA ILE A 141 -20.11 -9.50 -19.34
C ILE A 141 -19.83 -8.33 -18.37
N ALA A 142 -20.35 -8.38 -17.14
CA ALA A 142 -20.16 -7.33 -16.14
C ALA A 142 -18.90 -7.54 -15.29
N ASP A 143 -18.47 -8.77 -15.07
CA ASP A 143 -17.17 -9.08 -14.44
C ASP A 143 -16.75 -10.50 -14.78
N PHE A 144 -15.56 -10.63 -15.29
CA PHE A 144 -14.98 -11.88 -15.76
C PHE A 144 -14.25 -12.69 -14.70
N ARG A 145 -14.34 -12.30 -13.42
CA ARG A 145 -13.53 -12.89 -12.34
C ARG A 145 -14.33 -13.53 -11.22
N ARG A 146 -15.55 -13.91 -11.48
CA ARG A 146 -16.33 -14.55 -10.45
C ARG A 146 -15.81 -15.95 -10.12
N GLY A 147 -15.71 -16.23 -8.83
CA GLY A 147 -15.16 -17.48 -8.31
C GLY A 147 -13.63 -17.58 -8.42
N ALA A 148 -13.04 -18.56 -7.74
CA ALA A 148 -11.63 -18.87 -7.87
C ALA A 148 -11.31 -19.28 -9.31
N ALA A 149 -10.30 -18.63 -9.91
CA ALA A 149 -9.90 -18.86 -11.29
C ALA A 149 -10.99 -18.63 -12.36
N GLY A 150 -12.01 -17.81 -12.07
CA GLY A 150 -13.07 -17.51 -13.04
C GLY A 150 -13.99 -18.70 -13.36
N THR A 151 -14.25 -19.55 -12.40
CA THR A 151 -15.05 -20.77 -12.56
C THR A 151 -16.54 -20.51 -12.75
N ASP A 152 -17.07 -19.41 -12.20
CA ASP A 152 -18.46 -19.02 -12.42
C ASP A 152 -18.55 -18.13 -13.67
N THR A 153 -18.99 -18.72 -14.77
CA THR A 153 -19.13 -18.04 -16.07
C THR A 153 -20.52 -17.44 -16.30
N ALA A 154 -21.43 -17.61 -15.35
CA ALA A 154 -22.83 -17.17 -15.48
C ALA A 154 -23.09 -15.80 -14.84
N HIS A 155 -22.26 -15.39 -13.91
CA HIS A 155 -22.51 -14.19 -13.10
C HIS A 155 -21.30 -13.26 -13.07
N ALA A 156 -21.56 -11.97 -12.96
CA ALA A 156 -20.55 -10.97 -12.64
C ALA A 156 -19.98 -11.20 -11.23
N ARG A 157 -18.77 -10.69 -10.99
CA ARG A 157 -18.22 -10.62 -9.65
C ARG A 157 -19.10 -9.72 -8.77
N ASP A 158 -19.49 -10.23 -7.63
CA ASP A 158 -20.13 -9.47 -6.57
C ASP A 158 -19.03 -8.78 -5.75
N LEU A 159 -19.04 -7.46 -5.72
CA LEU A 159 -18.09 -6.68 -4.91
C LEU A 159 -18.52 -6.75 -3.44
N ASN A 160 -17.56 -7.10 -2.57
CA ASN A 160 -17.84 -7.39 -1.19
C ASN A 160 -17.99 -6.12 -0.35
N SER A 161 -19.21 -5.87 0.13
CA SER A 161 -19.44 -4.90 1.20
C SER A 161 -18.90 -5.43 2.52
N GLY A 162 -18.35 -4.54 3.36
CA GLY A 162 -17.78 -4.95 4.63
C GLY A 162 -16.90 -3.89 5.26
N SER A 163 -15.99 -4.33 6.11
CA SER A 163 -15.06 -3.45 6.80
C SER A 163 -13.68 -4.10 6.99
N ASN A 164 -12.65 -3.26 7.10
CA ASN A 164 -11.30 -3.71 7.39
C ASN A 164 -10.48 -2.64 8.13
N PHE A 165 -9.36 -3.06 8.72
CA PHE A 165 -8.32 -2.13 9.15
C PHE A 165 -7.44 -1.78 7.96
N ARG A 166 -7.65 -0.59 7.40
CA ARG A 166 -6.89 -0.10 6.26
C ARG A 166 -5.44 0.17 6.61
N ARG A 167 -5.20 0.73 7.80
CA ARG A 167 -3.87 0.97 8.39
C ARG A 167 -3.92 0.77 9.89
N ALA A 168 -2.90 0.10 10.42
CA ALA A 168 -2.64 -0.03 11.84
C ALA A 168 -1.13 0.08 12.06
N ARG A 169 -0.62 1.31 12.14
CA ARG A 169 0.80 1.64 12.13
C ARG A 169 1.27 2.14 13.48
N ILE A 170 2.48 1.75 13.84
CA ILE A 170 3.20 2.33 14.97
C ILE A 170 4.67 2.51 14.58
N GLY A 171 5.26 3.62 15.00
CA GLY A 171 6.62 3.94 14.64
C GLY A 171 7.29 4.92 15.59
N ILE A 172 8.59 5.08 15.38
CA ILE A 172 9.43 6.02 16.09
C ILE A 172 10.21 6.83 15.08
N GLU A 173 10.12 8.15 15.17
CA GLU A 173 10.91 9.09 14.38
C GLU A 173 11.74 9.96 15.31
N GLY A 174 12.86 10.48 14.81
CA GLY A 174 13.67 11.35 15.65
C GLY A 174 14.97 11.81 15.02
N LYS A 175 15.84 12.33 15.88
CA LYS A 175 17.18 12.80 15.55
C LYS A 175 18.25 11.99 16.25
N ALA A 176 19.40 11.86 15.61
CA ALA A 176 20.62 11.33 16.20
C ALA A 176 21.80 12.22 15.78
N PHE A 177 22.70 12.50 16.70
CA PHE A 177 23.90 13.32 16.50
C PHE A 177 23.64 14.73 15.95
N GLY A 178 22.40 15.23 16.08
CA GLY A 178 21.99 16.56 15.61
C GLY A 178 21.55 16.63 14.15
N ASP A 179 22.35 16.14 13.22
CA ASP A 179 22.14 16.28 11.77
C ASP A 179 21.53 15.03 11.09
N TRP A 180 21.38 13.92 11.81
CA TRP A 180 20.77 12.72 11.30
C TRP A 180 19.33 12.62 11.75
N ASP A 181 18.42 12.49 10.81
CA ASP A 181 17.02 12.12 11.08
C ASP A 181 16.83 10.64 10.80
N TYR A 182 15.91 9.99 11.51
CA TYR A 182 15.54 8.59 11.29
C TYR A 182 14.05 8.37 11.45
N ASN A 183 13.54 7.32 10.80
CA ASN A 183 12.19 6.84 10.99
C ASN A 183 12.14 5.31 10.92
N LEU A 184 11.41 4.70 11.82
CA LEU A 184 11.07 3.29 11.87
C LEU A 184 9.56 3.19 11.98
N LEU A 185 8.89 2.62 10.99
CA LEU A 185 7.44 2.49 10.94
C LEU A 185 7.05 1.07 10.54
N PHE A 186 6.19 0.44 11.33
CA PHE A 186 5.64 -0.89 11.08
C PHE A 186 4.14 -0.80 10.79
N GLU A 187 3.67 -1.63 9.87
CA GLU A 187 2.26 -1.80 9.50
C GLU A 187 1.76 -3.14 10.02
N PHE A 188 0.69 -3.14 10.79
CA PHE A 188 0.03 -4.31 11.36
C PHE A 188 -1.38 -4.52 10.77
N GLY A 189 -1.89 -3.55 10.02
CA GLY A 189 -3.13 -3.64 9.26
C GLY A 189 -2.86 -4.09 7.83
N GLY A 190 -3.90 -4.26 7.08
CA GLY A 190 -3.83 -4.56 5.66
C GLY A 190 -5.23 -4.63 5.09
N ALA A 191 -5.41 -4.12 3.89
CA ALA A 191 -6.67 -4.17 3.18
C ALA A 191 -6.79 -5.46 2.38
N GLY A 192 -7.08 -6.56 3.08
CA GLY A 192 -7.49 -7.83 2.46
C GLY A 192 -6.43 -8.61 1.69
N GLU A 193 -5.64 -7.97 0.85
CA GLU A 193 -4.58 -8.59 0.02
C GLU A 193 -3.17 -8.15 0.42
N GLU A 194 -3.04 -7.22 1.36
CA GLU A 194 -1.75 -6.77 1.87
C GLU A 194 -1.43 -7.54 3.15
N ASP A 195 -0.25 -8.14 3.20
CA ASP A 195 0.19 -8.90 4.35
C ASP A 195 0.39 -7.97 5.56
N ALA A 196 -0.20 -8.34 6.68
CA ALA A 196 0.02 -7.67 7.95
C ALA A 196 1.42 -7.97 8.52
N GLY A 197 1.95 -7.06 9.34
CA GLY A 197 3.20 -7.27 10.04
C GLY A 197 4.43 -7.08 9.16
N HIS A 198 4.52 -6.00 8.41
CA HIS A 198 5.66 -5.67 7.58
C HIS A 198 6.30 -4.32 7.96
N ILE A 199 7.55 -4.15 7.52
CA ILE A 199 8.24 -2.87 7.61
C ILE A 199 7.58 -1.92 6.61
N GLN A 200 7.02 -0.81 7.11
CA GLN A 200 6.46 0.22 6.26
C GLN A 200 7.54 1.22 5.83
N GLU A 201 8.28 1.75 6.79
CA GLU A 201 9.43 2.62 6.55
C GLU A 201 10.58 2.28 7.50
N MET A 202 11.79 2.35 7.00
CA MET A 202 13.01 2.24 7.78
C MET A 202 14.13 3.00 7.07
N TRP A 203 14.40 4.22 7.50
CA TRP A 203 15.39 5.04 6.82
C TRP A 203 16.19 5.92 7.77
N ALA A 204 17.38 6.31 7.31
CA ALA A 204 18.19 7.35 7.89
C ALA A 204 18.42 8.46 6.86
N GLN A 205 18.47 9.71 7.32
CA GLN A 205 18.66 10.89 6.50
C GLN A 205 19.71 11.81 7.11
N TYR A 206 20.68 12.24 6.32
CA TYR A 206 21.58 13.30 6.70
C TYR A 206 21.02 14.65 6.27
N SER A 207 20.85 15.55 7.21
CA SER A 207 20.22 16.87 7.06
C SER A 207 21.18 18.05 7.31
N GLY A 208 22.48 17.78 7.40
CA GLY A 208 23.51 18.81 7.63
C GLY A 208 23.88 19.65 6.38
N LEU A 209 23.43 19.26 5.18
CA LEU A 209 23.74 19.94 3.91
C LEU A 209 22.69 20.97 3.49
N LYS A 210 22.06 21.65 4.41
CA LYS A 210 20.93 22.57 4.13
C LYS A 210 21.14 23.45 2.90
N PRO A 211 20.15 23.59 1.99
CA PRO A 211 18.79 23.09 2.07
C PRO A 211 18.63 21.67 1.54
N PHE A 212 19.70 20.92 1.36
CA PHE A 212 19.71 19.58 0.79
C PHE A 212 19.82 18.49 1.85
N HIS A 213 19.32 17.31 1.50
CA HIS A 213 19.28 16.13 2.35
C HIS A 213 19.62 14.88 1.54
N VAL A 214 20.22 13.89 2.20
CA VAL A 214 20.46 12.56 1.64
C VAL A 214 19.74 11.54 2.50
N ARG A 215 18.86 10.75 1.90
CA ARG A 215 18.10 9.69 2.59
C ARG A 215 18.43 8.33 2.00
N ILE A 216 18.58 7.33 2.86
CA ILE A 216 18.84 5.95 2.47
C ILE A 216 17.96 5.04 3.32
N GLY A 217 17.40 3.99 2.71
CA GLY A 217 16.61 2.99 3.41
C GLY A 217 15.37 2.58 2.65
N ALA A 218 14.32 2.22 3.40
CA ALA A 218 13.01 1.87 2.89
C ALA A 218 12.05 3.05 3.09
N PHE A 219 11.58 3.66 2.01
CA PHE A 219 10.67 4.81 2.02
C PHE A 219 10.03 5.00 0.65
N PRO A 220 8.94 5.79 0.52
CA PRO A 220 8.38 6.16 -0.79
C PRO A 220 9.25 7.28 -1.42
N PRO A 221 9.99 7.02 -2.51
CA PRO A 221 10.63 8.08 -3.29
C PRO A 221 9.62 9.08 -3.83
N SER A 222 10.01 10.36 -3.91
CA SER A 222 9.10 11.44 -4.29
C SER A 222 8.66 11.35 -5.75
N ILE A 223 7.42 10.96 -5.98
CA ILE A 223 6.79 10.96 -7.30
C ILE A 223 5.38 11.54 -7.20
N GLY A 224 5.20 12.74 -7.71
CA GLY A 224 3.91 13.41 -7.72
C GLY A 224 3.48 14.07 -6.40
N LEU A 225 2.52 14.94 -6.52
CA LEU A 225 1.96 15.75 -5.46
C LEU A 225 1.12 14.89 -4.48
N GLU A 226 0.20 14.08 -5.02
CA GLU A 226 -0.68 13.23 -4.20
C GLU A 226 0.08 12.15 -3.45
N ASP A 227 1.12 11.55 -4.07
CA ASP A 227 1.93 10.53 -3.40
C ASP A 227 2.72 11.10 -2.21
N GLN A 228 3.19 12.35 -2.31
CA GLN A 228 3.92 13.03 -1.25
C GLN A 228 3.02 13.64 -0.17
N GLY A 229 1.74 13.78 -0.45
CA GLY A 229 0.72 14.13 0.54
C GLY A 229 0.60 13.06 1.62
N SER A 230 0.39 13.50 2.86
CA SER A 230 0.13 12.58 3.96
C SER A 230 -1.20 11.86 3.74
N THR A 231 -1.19 10.54 3.81
CA THR A 231 -2.45 9.76 3.76
C THR A 231 -3.41 10.08 4.90
N ASN A 232 -2.91 10.70 5.97
CA ASN A 232 -3.74 11.17 7.08
C ASN A 232 -4.45 12.47 6.74
N GLY A 233 -3.91 13.23 5.78
CA GLY A 233 -4.45 14.50 5.30
C GLY A 233 -5.16 14.43 3.95
N ALA A 234 -5.16 13.30 3.25
CA ALA A 234 -5.80 13.14 1.93
C ALA A 234 -7.29 13.53 1.96
N LEU A 235 -7.84 14.09 0.88
CA LEU A 235 -9.24 14.51 0.81
C LEU A 235 -10.22 13.33 0.91
N PHE A 236 -9.85 12.18 0.35
CA PHE A 236 -10.67 10.98 0.24
C PHE A 236 -9.99 9.76 0.88
N LEU A 237 -10.74 8.65 1.02
CA LEU A 237 -10.24 7.43 1.63
C LEU A 237 -8.99 6.89 0.93
N GLU A 238 -8.96 6.91 -0.41
CA GLU A 238 -7.85 6.41 -1.20
C GLU A 238 -7.42 7.44 -2.27
N ARG A 239 -6.19 7.30 -2.75
CA ARG A 239 -5.62 8.12 -3.82
C ARG A 239 -6.36 7.94 -5.15
N PRO A 240 -6.28 8.91 -6.06
CA PRO A 240 -6.71 8.74 -7.45
C PRO A 240 -5.91 7.61 -8.12
N ALA A 241 -6.57 6.84 -8.98
CA ALA A 241 -5.96 5.67 -9.61
C ALA A 241 -4.69 6.01 -10.43
N SER A 242 -4.65 7.16 -11.10
CA SER A 242 -3.47 7.59 -11.89
C SER A 242 -2.25 7.83 -11.01
N ALA A 243 -2.41 8.51 -9.87
CA ALA A 243 -1.33 8.76 -8.91
C ALA A 243 -0.85 7.45 -8.27
N ASP A 244 -1.77 6.55 -7.88
CA ASP A 244 -1.40 5.25 -7.29
C ASP A 244 -0.66 4.35 -8.29
N MET A 245 -1.02 4.40 -9.58
CA MET A 245 -0.30 3.70 -10.65
C MET A 245 1.09 4.27 -10.91
N ALA A 246 1.27 5.60 -10.96
CA ALA A 246 2.58 6.25 -11.10
C ALA A 246 3.51 5.85 -9.96
N ARG A 247 2.99 5.91 -8.76
CA ARG A 247 3.62 5.46 -7.52
C ARG A 247 4.03 3.98 -7.59
N SER A 248 3.14 3.09 -7.96
CA SER A 248 3.41 1.64 -7.99
C SER A 248 4.43 1.26 -9.07
N LEU A 249 4.49 1.98 -10.18
CA LEU A 249 5.41 1.68 -11.26
C LEU A 249 6.87 1.94 -10.88
N THR A 250 7.19 3.08 -10.27
CA THR A 250 8.58 3.52 -10.08
C THR A 250 8.94 4.07 -8.71
N GLY A 251 8.04 4.76 -8.04
CA GLY A 251 8.39 5.59 -6.88
C GLY A 251 7.88 5.07 -5.56
N GLY A 252 6.61 4.83 -5.48
CA GLY A 252 5.91 4.57 -4.25
C GLY A 252 6.09 3.17 -3.68
N ASP A 253 5.17 2.80 -2.82
CA ASP A 253 5.11 1.50 -2.15
C ASP A 253 6.34 1.16 -1.31
N PHE A 254 6.92 2.19 -0.61
CA PHE A 254 7.98 1.94 0.37
C PHE A 254 9.09 1.05 -0.17
N ARG A 255 9.89 1.60 -1.08
CA ARG A 255 10.97 0.89 -1.76
C ARG A 255 12.30 1.04 -1.05
N GLU A 256 13.16 0.04 -1.21
CA GLU A 256 14.60 0.19 -0.95
C GLU A 256 15.12 1.29 -1.88
N ALA A 257 15.62 2.39 -1.32
CA ALA A 257 15.99 3.55 -2.11
C ALA A 257 17.10 4.39 -1.50
N GLY A 258 17.79 5.14 -2.36
CA GLY A 258 18.61 6.28 -2.01
C GLY A 258 18.07 7.53 -2.71
N GLN A 259 17.87 8.61 -1.98
CA GLN A 259 17.31 9.87 -2.47
C GLN A 259 18.16 11.05 -2.04
N PHE A 260 18.44 11.93 -3.00
CA PHE A 260 18.89 13.30 -2.75
C PHE A 260 17.69 14.22 -2.98
N TRP A 261 17.44 15.13 -2.04
CA TRP A 261 16.38 16.11 -2.18
C TRP A 261 16.72 17.41 -1.46
N GLY A 262 16.04 18.47 -1.85
CA GLY A 262 16.18 19.75 -1.20
C GLY A 262 15.07 20.69 -1.59
N GLY A 263 14.87 21.72 -0.77
CA GLY A 263 13.82 22.68 -1.03
C GLY A 263 13.76 23.79 0.01
N THR A 264 12.87 24.70 -0.28
CA THR A 264 12.44 25.77 0.62
C THR A 264 10.90 25.80 0.61
N ASP A 265 10.32 26.83 1.11
CA ASP A 265 8.86 27.07 0.97
C ASP A 265 8.45 27.56 -0.44
N ARG A 266 9.42 27.71 -1.36
CA ARG A 266 9.21 28.21 -2.72
C ARG A 266 9.59 27.25 -3.83
N TRP A 267 10.46 26.30 -3.57
CA TRP A 267 10.89 25.32 -4.55
C TRP A 267 11.27 23.99 -3.89
N TYR A 268 11.16 22.94 -4.66
CA TYR A 268 11.51 21.57 -4.28
C TYR A 268 12.17 20.85 -5.46
N VAL A 269 13.19 20.06 -5.16
CA VAL A 269 13.81 19.16 -6.13
C VAL A 269 14.18 17.86 -5.45
N SER A 270 13.94 16.75 -6.13
CA SER A 270 14.38 15.44 -5.67
C SER A 270 14.82 14.55 -6.82
N GLY A 271 15.74 13.64 -6.51
CA GLY A 271 16.16 12.56 -7.39
C GLY A 271 16.46 11.31 -6.56
N ALA A 272 15.97 10.17 -6.99
CA ALA A 272 16.14 8.90 -6.29
C ALA A 272 16.50 7.76 -7.22
N VAL A 273 17.23 6.79 -6.68
CA VAL A 273 17.39 5.46 -7.25
C VAL A 273 16.64 4.51 -6.33
N SER A 274 15.74 3.70 -6.87
CA SER A 274 14.96 2.75 -6.09
C SER A 274 15.02 1.33 -6.66
N GLY A 275 14.88 0.38 -5.77
CA GLY A 275 14.82 -1.04 -6.06
C GLY A 275 13.41 -1.61 -5.95
N ARG A 276 13.31 -2.75 -5.27
CA ARG A 276 12.06 -3.44 -5.00
C ARG A 276 11.25 -2.75 -3.90
N VAL A 277 9.99 -3.08 -3.86
CA VAL A 277 9.12 -2.78 -2.71
C VAL A 277 9.60 -3.58 -1.49
N VAL A 278 9.61 -2.98 -0.32
CA VAL A 278 9.92 -3.66 0.94
C VAL A 278 8.80 -4.64 1.23
N GLY A 279 9.16 -5.90 1.41
CA GLY A 279 8.18 -6.95 1.58
C GLY A 279 7.86 -7.26 3.04
N VAL A 280 7.12 -8.32 3.24
CA VAL A 280 6.71 -8.84 4.56
C VAL A 280 7.90 -9.36 5.33
N VAL A 281 7.97 -9.06 6.62
CA VAL A 281 9.12 -9.38 7.49
C VAL A 281 9.45 -10.89 7.53
N ASN A 282 8.46 -11.74 7.38
CA ASN A 282 8.59 -13.21 7.46
C ASN A 282 8.34 -13.93 6.13
N SER A 283 8.18 -13.21 5.03
CA SER A 283 7.93 -13.80 3.73
C SER A 283 9.21 -14.30 3.08
N GLN A 284 9.16 -15.46 2.46
CA GLN A 284 10.25 -15.96 1.61
C GLN A 284 10.52 -15.03 0.42
N ALA A 285 9.52 -14.27 -0.01
CA ALA A 285 9.66 -13.29 -1.09
C ALA A 285 10.53 -12.07 -0.73
N THR A 286 10.79 -11.82 0.55
CA THR A 286 11.62 -10.71 1.03
C THR A 286 13.05 -11.09 1.33
N GLY A 287 13.34 -12.39 1.32
CA GLY A 287 14.65 -12.88 1.66
C GLY A 287 15.69 -12.60 0.57
N VAL A 288 16.95 -12.59 0.98
CA VAL A 288 18.12 -12.65 0.09
C VAL A 288 18.18 -13.93 -0.75
N THR A 289 17.21 -14.81 -0.56
CA THR A 289 17.07 -16.10 -1.26
C THR A 289 16.41 -15.96 -2.63
N GLN A 290 15.96 -14.77 -3.05
CA GLN A 290 15.48 -14.60 -4.41
C GLN A 290 16.64 -14.68 -5.41
N PRO A 291 16.65 -15.65 -6.31
CA PRO A 291 17.76 -15.87 -7.24
C PRO A 291 17.75 -14.85 -8.40
N PHE A 292 16.87 -13.85 -8.38
CA PHE A 292 16.63 -12.96 -9.52
C PHE A 292 16.96 -11.51 -9.20
N ASP A 293 17.39 -10.80 -10.24
CA ASP A 293 17.67 -9.39 -10.14
C ASP A 293 16.42 -8.58 -9.82
N THR A 294 16.56 -7.64 -8.88
CA THR A 294 15.50 -6.68 -8.56
C THR A 294 15.40 -5.59 -9.63
N ALA A 295 14.27 -4.88 -9.65
CA ALA A 295 14.13 -3.70 -10.50
C ALA A 295 15.14 -2.61 -10.13
N VAL A 296 15.52 -1.80 -11.14
CA VAL A 296 16.26 -0.56 -10.94
C VAL A 296 15.45 0.57 -11.54
N ASN A 297 15.07 1.51 -10.70
CA ASN A 297 14.24 2.65 -11.09
C ASN A 297 14.93 3.97 -10.74
N TYR A 298 14.67 4.98 -11.55
CA TYR A 298 15.02 6.38 -11.29
C TYR A 298 13.73 7.17 -11.13
N VAL A 299 13.69 8.05 -10.15
CA VAL A 299 12.53 8.90 -9.84
C VAL A 299 13.01 10.32 -9.63
N GLY A 300 12.27 11.30 -10.12
CA GLY A 300 12.57 12.69 -9.92
C GLY A 300 11.33 13.56 -9.88
N ARG A 301 11.38 14.64 -9.10
CA ARG A 301 10.33 15.65 -8.99
C ARG A 301 10.96 17.03 -8.85
N VAL A 302 10.38 18.00 -9.54
CA VAL A 302 10.70 19.42 -9.41
C VAL A 302 9.39 20.19 -9.30
N ALA A 303 9.26 21.00 -8.26
CA ALA A 303 8.06 21.80 -8.05
C ALA A 303 8.42 23.18 -7.49
N PHE A 304 7.56 24.15 -7.72
CA PHE A 304 7.77 25.53 -7.26
C PHE A 304 6.44 26.22 -6.95
N VAL A 305 6.51 27.26 -6.10
CA VAL A 305 5.40 28.08 -5.66
C VAL A 305 5.52 29.48 -6.28
N PRO A 306 4.91 29.73 -7.46
CA PRO A 306 4.93 31.04 -8.11
C PRO A 306 4.17 32.12 -7.34
N VAL A 307 3.09 31.72 -6.67
CA VAL A 307 2.24 32.63 -5.89
C VAL A 307 2.19 32.17 -4.45
N ARG A 308 2.54 33.07 -3.54
CA ARG A 308 2.38 32.87 -2.09
C ARG A 308 2.14 34.20 -1.42
N THR A 309 0.92 34.37 -0.94
CA THR A 309 0.47 35.52 -0.16
C THR A 309 -0.12 35.01 1.16
N ASP A 310 -0.60 35.90 1.99
CA ASP A 310 -1.27 35.51 3.24
C ASP A 310 -2.55 34.70 2.98
N ASP A 311 -3.24 34.95 1.86
CA ASP A 311 -4.54 34.33 1.54
C ASP A 311 -4.48 33.30 0.43
N ALA A 312 -3.44 33.30 -0.41
CA ALA A 312 -3.39 32.45 -1.58
C ALA A 312 -2.02 31.81 -1.79
N MET A 313 -2.03 30.58 -2.25
CA MET A 313 -0.86 29.85 -2.69
C MET A 313 -1.15 29.06 -3.95
N LEU A 314 -0.22 29.07 -4.90
CA LEU A 314 -0.24 28.24 -6.09
C LEU A 314 1.09 27.48 -6.17
N GLU A 315 1.01 26.18 -6.35
CA GLU A 315 2.15 25.29 -6.59
C GLU A 315 1.99 24.66 -7.97
N LEU A 316 3.11 24.53 -8.69
CA LEU A 316 3.22 23.86 -9.99
C LEU A 316 4.44 22.96 -9.99
N GLY A 317 4.33 21.78 -10.60
CA GLY A 317 5.44 20.86 -10.66
C GLY A 317 5.40 19.88 -11.83
N VAL A 318 6.50 19.18 -11.97
CA VAL A 318 6.67 18.07 -12.90
C VAL A 318 7.39 16.93 -12.19
N HIS A 319 7.02 15.71 -12.50
CA HIS A 319 7.64 14.53 -11.93
C HIS A 319 7.74 13.42 -12.96
N GLY A 320 8.58 12.46 -12.70
CA GLY A 320 8.70 11.30 -13.57
C GLY A 320 9.45 10.16 -12.94
N GLY A 321 9.19 9.00 -13.48
CA GLY A 321 9.83 7.76 -13.09
C GLY A 321 10.25 6.95 -14.31
N TYR A 322 11.36 6.23 -14.17
CA TYR A 322 11.92 5.41 -15.23
C TYR A 322 12.39 4.08 -14.68
N VAL A 323 11.75 3.01 -15.13
CA VAL A 323 12.17 1.62 -14.87
C VAL A 323 13.25 1.29 -15.90
N ALA A 324 14.52 1.42 -15.49
CA ALA A 324 15.66 1.15 -16.33
C ALA A 324 15.88 -0.35 -16.53
N ARG A 325 15.58 -1.13 -15.50
CA ARG A 325 15.61 -2.58 -15.52
C ARG A 325 14.40 -3.11 -14.73
N PRO A 326 13.43 -3.74 -15.38
CA PRO A 326 12.35 -4.43 -14.67
C PRO A 326 12.87 -5.59 -13.83
N ALA A 327 12.13 -5.98 -12.79
CA ALA A 327 12.45 -7.16 -12.01
C ALA A 327 12.39 -8.43 -12.88
N ASP A 328 13.34 -9.33 -12.67
CA ASP A 328 13.35 -10.64 -13.33
C ASP A 328 12.40 -11.59 -12.55
N ALA A 329 11.30 -11.97 -13.15
CA ALA A 329 10.34 -12.92 -12.59
C ALA A 329 10.57 -14.36 -13.04
N GLY A 330 11.61 -14.59 -13.88
CA GLY A 330 11.95 -15.89 -14.40
C GLY A 330 13.11 -16.53 -13.65
N GLY A 331 13.17 -17.84 -13.62
CA GLY A 331 14.27 -18.65 -13.15
C GLY A 331 14.68 -19.68 -14.18
N PRO A 332 15.67 -20.53 -13.88
CA PRO A 332 16.09 -21.60 -14.77
C PRO A 332 14.94 -22.52 -15.16
N ASP A 333 13.95 -22.66 -14.28
CA ASP A 333 12.78 -23.52 -14.47
C ASP A 333 11.53 -22.76 -14.96
N THR A 334 11.68 -21.50 -15.39
CA THR A 334 10.53 -20.72 -15.88
C THR A 334 9.98 -21.34 -17.17
N PRO A 335 8.68 -21.70 -17.24
CA PRO A 335 8.09 -22.29 -18.43
C PRO A 335 8.27 -21.39 -19.67
N ALA A 336 8.47 -22.01 -20.83
CA ALA A 336 8.52 -21.29 -22.08
C ALA A 336 7.22 -20.50 -22.30
N GLY A 337 7.34 -19.24 -22.76
CA GLY A 337 6.19 -18.34 -22.96
C GLY A 337 5.80 -17.51 -21.75
N THR A 338 6.37 -17.76 -20.58
CA THR A 338 6.18 -16.88 -19.40
C THR A 338 6.94 -15.58 -19.61
N SER A 339 6.30 -14.46 -19.27
CA SER A 339 6.94 -13.14 -19.29
C SER A 339 8.04 -13.10 -18.24
N ARG A 340 9.29 -12.95 -18.65
CA ARG A 340 10.45 -12.92 -17.74
C ARG A 340 10.56 -11.58 -17.01
N TYR A 341 10.20 -10.50 -17.68
CA TYR A 341 10.28 -9.14 -17.15
C TYR A 341 8.89 -8.48 -17.17
N PRO A 342 7.94 -9.00 -16.37
CA PRO A 342 6.56 -8.54 -16.42
C PRO A 342 6.41 -7.16 -15.79
N ILE A 343 5.81 -6.23 -16.52
CA ILE A 343 5.27 -5.01 -15.96
C ILE A 343 3.76 -5.06 -16.12
N THR A 344 3.04 -4.84 -15.04
CA THR A 344 1.58 -4.74 -15.00
C THR A 344 1.19 -3.40 -14.44
N ILE A 345 0.38 -2.64 -15.19
CA ILE A 345 -0.29 -1.44 -14.67
C ILE A 345 -1.73 -1.84 -14.37
N GLN A 346 -2.14 -1.71 -13.12
CA GLN A 346 -3.47 -2.09 -12.67
C GLN A 346 -3.84 -1.38 -11.39
N GLU A 347 -5.14 -1.10 -11.20
CA GLU A 347 -5.59 -0.50 -9.95
C GLU A 347 -7.02 -0.90 -9.58
N ARG A 348 -7.33 -0.71 -8.31
CA ARG A 348 -8.67 -0.75 -7.75
C ARG A 348 -9.40 0.56 -8.04
N PRO A 349 -10.72 0.57 -8.05
CA PRO A 349 -11.48 1.80 -8.20
C PRO A 349 -11.47 2.67 -6.91
N GLU A 350 -10.29 3.11 -6.49
CA GLU A 350 -10.05 4.08 -5.42
C GLU A 350 -10.71 3.71 -4.07
N LEU A 351 -10.79 2.41 -3.79
CA LEU A 351 -11.26 1.86 -2.53
C LEU A 351 -10.66 0.46 -2.34
N ARG A 352 -10.33 0.11 -1.08
CA ARG A 352 -9.65 -1.14 -0.75
C ARG A 352 -10.41 -2.04 0.23
N VAL A 353 -11.71 -1.84 0.42
CA VAL A 353 -12.56 -2.79 1.18
C VAL A 353 -12.78 -4.05 0.36
N ASP A 354 -13.07 -3.91 -0.96
CA ASP A 354 -12.94 -5.01 -1.92
C ASP A 354 -11.61 -4.86 -2.69
N GLY A 355 -10.80 -5.91 -2.71
CA GLY A 355 -9.47 -5.91 -3.32
C GLY A 355 -9.44 -6.00 -4.85
N THR A 356 -10.60 -6.05 -5.53
CA THR A 356 -10.70 -6.33 -6.97
C THR A 356 -10.13 -5.18 -7.81
N ARG A 357 -9.17 -5.51 -8.68
CA ARG A 357 -8.64 -4.60 -9.70
C ARG A 357 -9.43 -4.78 -10.99
N LEU A 358 -10.28 -3.79 -11.30
CA LEU A 358 -11.17 -3.84 -12.46
C LEU A 358 -10.49 -3.35 -13.75
N VAL A 359 -9.45 -2.53 -13.62
CA VAL A 359 -8.61 -2.13 -14.76
C VAL A 359 -7.20 -2.72 -14.62
N SER A 360 -6.70 -3.30 -15.70
CA SER A 360 -5.38 -3.96 -15.72
C SER A 360 -4.90 -4.20 -17.14
N THR A 361 -3.66 -3.84 -17.45
CA THR A 361 -3.00 -4.17 -18.72
C THR A 361 -2.72 -5.66 -18.87
N GLY A 362 -2.76 -6.42 -17.76
CA GLY A 362 -2.09 -7.69 -17.69
C GLY A 362 -0.56 -7.54 -17.72
N ALA A 363 0.15 -8.66 -17.65
CA ALA A 363 1.61 -8.68 -17.68
C ALA A 363 2.14 -8.40 -19.09
N ILE A 364 2.95 -7.36 -19.23
CA ILE A 364 3.64 -6.99 -20.47
C ILE A 364 5.12 -7.31 -20.28
N ASN A 365 5.69 -8.18 -21.13
CA ASN A 365 7.13 -8.44 -21.09
C ASN A 365 7.89 -7.20 -21.56
N ALA A 366 8.55 -6.53 -20.64
CA ALA A 366 9.08 -5.19 -20.84
C ALA A 366 10.60 -5.12 -20.74
N ARG A 367 11.21 -4.32 -21.59
CA ARG A 367 12.60 -3.93 -21.49
C ARG A 367 12.77 -2.75 -20.51
N ARG A 368 11.81 -1.84 -20.47
CA ARG A 368 11.78 -0.64 -19.63
C ARG A 368 10.37 -0.06 -19.58
N ALA A 369 10.12 0.81 -18.62
CA ALA A 369 8.90 1.60 -18.57
C ALA A 369 9.18 2.99 -18.05
N SER A 370 8.25 3.92 -18.25
CA SER A 370 8.35 5.28 -17.73
C SER A 370 6.97 5.83 -17.39
N THR A 371 6.95 6.73 -16.41
CA THR A 371 5.86 7.67 -16.18
C THR A 371 6.39 9.09 -16.26
N LEU A 372 5.55 10.01 -16.72
CA LEU A 372 5.80 11.45 -16.72
C LEU A 372 4.51 12.14 -16.34
N GLY A 373 4.58 12.97 -15.32
CA GLY A 373 3.43 13.71 -14.80
C GLY A 373 3.69 15.20 -14.67
N ILE A 374 2.61 15.94 -14.73
CA ILE A 374 2.52 17.36 -14.37
C ILE A 374 1.54 17.53 -13.23
N GLU A 375 1.81 18.46 -12.36
CA GLU A 375 1.03 18.70 -11.16
C GLU A 375 0.76 20.17 -10.93
N ALA A 376 -0.39 20.46 -10.36
CA ALA A 376 -0.77 21.80 -9.92
C ALA A 376 -1.64 21.71 -8.69
N SER A 377 -1.40 22.59 -7.74
CA SER A 377 -2.25 22.72 -6.56
C SER A 377 -2.33 24.16 -6.07
N GLY A 378 -3.39 24.48 -5.37
CA GLY A 378 -3.54 25.80 -4.81
C GLY A 378 -4.59 25.89 -3.73
N GLN A 379 -4.47 26.95 -2.94
CA GLN A 379 -5.42 27.29 -1.88
C GLN A 379 -5.68 28.78 -1.88
N VAL A 380 -6.94 29.16 -1.72
CA VAL A 380 -7.38 30.54 -1.48
C VAL A 380 -8.33 30.54 -0.30
N GLY A 381 -7.93 31.17 0.80
CA GLY A 381 -8.65 31.05 2.06
C GLY A 381 -8.78 29.58 2.49
N SER A 382 -10.00 29.12 2.71
CA SER A 382 -10.32 27.72 3.06
C SER A 382 -10.67 26.82 1.86
N LEU A 383 -10.58 27.35 0.63
CA LEU A 383 -10.80 26.59 -0.60
C LEU A 383 -9.47 26.02 -1.09
N PHE A 384 -9.43 24.73 -1.37
CA PHE A 384 -8.28 23.97 -1.85
C PHE A 384 -8.60 23.27 -3.17
N LEU A 385 -7.63 23.18 -4.07
CA LEU A 385 -7.72 22.45 -5.34
C LEU A 385 -6.37 21.83 -5.68
N GLN A 386 -6.38 20.60 -6.20
CA GLN A 386 -5.20 19.96 -6.79
C GLN A 386 -5.56 19.07 -7.97
N SER A 387 -4.58 18.85 -8.84
CA SER A 387 -4.71 18.02 -10.04
C SER A 387 -3.35 17.50 -10.47
N GLU A 388 -3.33 16.27 -11.00
CA GLU A 388 -2.18 15.69 -11.70
C GLU A 388 -2.65 15.03 -13.00
N TYR A 389 -1.78 15.04 -14.01
CA TYR A 389 -1.91 14.27 -15.24
C TYR A 389 -0.70 13.37 -15.39
N GLU A 390 -0.94 12.08 -15.64
CA GLU A 390 0.07 11.04 -15.78
C GLU A 390 0.03 10.40 -17.16
N ARG A 391 1.22 10.21 -17.74
CA ARG A 391 1.45 9.44 -18.96
C ARG A 391 2.38 8.28 -18.68
N PHE A 392 1.97 7.07 -19.06
CA PHE A 392 2.71 5.84 -18.88
C PHE A 392 3.13 5.27 -20.24
N ARG A 393 4.35 4.77 -20.34
CA ARG A 393 4.86 4.09 -21.51
C ARG A 393 5.60 2.83 -21.11
N ILE A 394 5.32 1.71 -21.81
CA ILE A 394 6.02 0.45 -21.61
C ILE A 394 6.71 0.05 -22.91
N ALA A 395 8.04 -0.03 -22.91
CA ALA A 395 8.80 -0.54 -24.02
C ALA A 395 8.87 -2.06 -23.93
N ARG A 396 8.24 -2.74 -24.87
CA ARG A 396 8.19 -4.21 -24.92
C ARG A 396 9.56 -4.82 -25.14
N LEU A 397 9.81 -5.97 -24.55
CA LEU A 397 11.01 -6.77 -24.81
C LEU A 397 10.76 -7.69 -25.99
N ASN A 398 11.61 -7.57 -27.04
CA ASN A 398 11.55 -8.39 -28.25
C ASN A 398 10.14 -8.51 -28.87
N PRO A 399 9.47 -7.38 -29.17
CA PRO A 399 8.15 -7.43 -29.77
C PRO A 399 8.20 -8.11 -31.15
N ALA A 400 7.13 -8.81 -31.52
CA ALA A 400 6.97 -9.31 -32.85
C ALA A 400 6.93 -8.16 -33.87
N PRO A 401 7.31 -8.40 -35.17
CA PRO A 401 7.20 -7.36 -36.18
C PRO A 401 5.79 -6.76 -36.26
N GLY A 402 5.72 -5.42 -36.28
CA GLY A 402 4.46 -4.69 -36.31
C GLY A 402 3.75 -4.48 -34.94
N VAL A 403 4.32 -4.98 -33.84
CA VAL A 403 3.81 -4.76 -32.48
C VAL A 403 4.47 -3.52 -31.89
N SER A 404 3.67 -2.54 -31.55
CA SER A 404 4.11 -1.25 -31.02
C SER A 404 4.16 -1.23 -29.48
N ASP A 405 4.88 -0.25 -28.93
CA ASP A 405 4.97 -0.01 -27.48
C ASP A 405 3.72 0.71 -26.97
N PRO A 406 3.03 0.19 -25.95
CA PRO A 406 1.82 0.81 -25.47
C PRO A 406 2.08 2.06 -24.63
N GLU A 407 1.15 3.00 -24.75
CA GLU A 407 1.05 4.21 -23.95
C GLU A 407 -0.33 4.29 -23.30
N PHE A 408 -0.37 4.78 -22.04
CA PHE A 408 -1.57 4.96 -21.25
C PHE A 408 -1.54 6.33 -20.58
N HIS A 409 -2.68 6.78 -20.12
CA HIS A 409 -2.77 8.04 -19.40
C HIS A 409 -3.89 8.02 -18.37
N GLY A 410 -3.74 8.87 -17.37
CA GLY A 410 -4.76 9.14 -16.38
C GLY A 410 -4.59 10.52 -15.77
N TRP A 411 -5.64 11.05 -15.17
CA TRP A 411 -5.62 12.33 -14.51
C TRP A 411 -6.73 12.41 -13.47
N TYR A 412 -6.59 13.36 -12.59
CA TYR A 412 -7.64 13.69 -11.65
C TYR A 412 -7.67 15.20 -11.38
N VAL A 413 -8.78 15.67 -10.92
CA VAL A 413 -8.95 16.96 -10.26
C VAL A 413 -9.75 16.74 -8.99
N GLU A 414 -9.26 17.27 -7.88
CA GLU A 414 -9.97 17.23 -6.61
C GLU A 414 -9.84 18.53 -5.85
N GLY A 415 -10.82 18.80 -5.01
CA GLY A 415 -10.82 20.00 -4.20
C GLY A 415 -11.61 19.83 -2.92
N GLY A 416 -11.31 20.69 -1.95
CA GLY A 416 -11.93 20.73 -0.65
C GLY A 416 -12.29 22.15 -0.24
N TRP A 417 -13.37 22.29 0.48
CA TRP A 417 -13.79 23.52 1.13
C TRP A 417 -13.99 23.26 2.62
N THR A 418 -13.10 23.80 3.46
CA THR A 418 -13.29 23.75 4.90
C THR A 418 -14.29 24.84 5.28
N VAL A 419 -15.56 24.43 5.48
CA VAL A 419 -16.69 25.34 5.69
C VAL A 419 -16.62 26.10 7.02
N THR A 420 -15.85 25.59 7.96
CA THR A 420 -15.57 26.22 9.27
C THR A 420 -14.48 27.28 9.19
N GLY A 421 -13.73 27.36 8.08
CA GLY A 421 -12.81 28.46 7.78
C GLY A 421 -11.32 28.12 7.86
N GLU A 422 -10.95 26.97 8.42
CA GLU A 422 -9.56 26.54 8.56
C GLU A 422 -8.92 26.29 7.20
N ARG A 423 -7.59 26.39 7.17
CA ARG A 423 -6.78 26.18 5.94
C ARG A 423 -6.04 24.87 6.01
N ARG A 424 -5.89 24.21 4.88
CA ARG A 424 -4.95 23.10 4.74
C ARG A 424 -3.52 23.58 4.90
N ARG A 425 -2.69 22.76 5.51
CA ARG A 425 -1.28 23.07 5.73
C ARG A 425 -0.44 22.63 4.55
N PHE A 426 0.44 23.49 4.09
CA PHE A 426 1.48 23.13 3.13
C PHE A 426 2.74 22.69 3.86
N ASN A 427 3.23 21.48 3.56
CA ASN A 427 4.45 20.93 4.13
C ASN A 427 5.61 21.13 3.15
N ALA A 428 6.55 22.04 3.46
CA ALA A 428 7.69 22.34 2.60
C ALA A 428 8.67 21.17 2.46
N ALA A 429 8.71 20.21 3.39
CA ALA A 429 9.63 19.07 3.33
C ALA A 429 9.16 18.00 2.34
N THR A 430 7.86 17.82 2.16
CA THR A 430 7.26 16.93 1.16
C THR A 430 6.76 17.68 -0.07
N PHE A 431 6.69 19.01 0.05
CA PHE A 431 6.14 19.93 -0.95
C PHE A 431 4.74 19.49 -1.40
N ALA A 432 3.89 19.25 -0.41
CA ALA A 432 2.53 18.73 -0.58
C ALA A 432 1.63 19.22 0.57
N TRP A 433 0.34 18.92 0.48
CA TRP A 433 -0.65 19.41 1.41
C TRP A 433 -1.02 18.38 2.47
N ASP A 434 -1.26 18.88 3.67
CA ASP A 434 -1.77 18.15 4.83
C ASP A 434 -3.22 18.53 5.15
N SER A 435 -3.81 17.85 6.15
CA SER A 435 -5.13 18.21 6.69
C SER A 435 -5.18 19.64 7.21
N PRO A 436 -6.36 20.27 7.30
CA PRO A 436 -6.52 21.54 7.98
C PRO A 436 -6.13 21.42 9.46
N LEU A 437 -5.63 22.53 10.03
CA LEU A 437 -5.50 22.67 11.47
C LEU A 437 -6.87 22.95 12.06
N VAL A 438 -7.19 22.25 13.14
CA VAL A 438 -8.45 22.46 13.85
C VAL A 438 -8.27 23.61 14.84
N ASP A 439 -8.84 24.77 14.54
CA ASP A 439 -8.72 25.95 15.41
C ASP A 439 -9.51 25.80 16.70
N HIS A 440 -10.70 25.20 16.60
CA HIS A 440 -11.62 24.98 17.72
C HIS A 440 -11.98 23.49 17.83
N PRO A 441 -11.23 22.70 18.61
CA PRO A 441 -11.55 21.28 18.82
C PRO A 441 -12.99 21.08 19.32
N PHE A 442 -13.58 19.95 18.96
CA PHE A 442 -14.93 19.59 19.38
C PHE A 442 -15.05 19.56 20.89
N SER A 443 -15.98 20.35 21.43
CA SER A 443 -16.32 20.44 22.85
C SER A 443 -17.80 20.76 23.03
N LEU A 444 -18.53 19.88 23.69
CA LEU A 444 -19.93 20.14 24.03
C LEU A 444 -20.08 21.27 25.05
N ALA A 445 -19.09 21.41 25.94
CA ALA A 445 -19.11 22.47 26.97
C ALA A 445 -18.93 23.86 26.33
N ASP A 446 -18.00 23.98 25.37
CA ASP A 446 -17.67 25.25 24.72
C ASP A 446 -18.51 25.47 23.43
N ARG A 447 -19.35 24.51 23.06
CA ARG A 447 -20.17 24.50 21.85
C ARG A 447 -19.37 24.67 20.56
N THR A 448 -18.18 24.08 20.53
CA THR A 448 -17.32 24.01 19.34
C THR A 448 -17.48 22.68 18.62
N TRP A 449 -17.35 22.66 17.29
CA TRP A 449 -17.72 21.50 16.46
C TRP A 449 -16.54 20.88 15.71
N GLY A 450 -15.31 21.34 15.94
CA GLY A 450 -14.16 20.94 15.15
C GLY A 450 -14.22 21.52 13.74
N ALA A 451 -13.35 21.03 12.85
CA ALA A 451 -13.32 21.47 11.47
C ALA A 451 -14.17 20.55 10.58
N TRP A 452 -14.87 21.13 9.60
CA TRP A 452 -15.69 20.43 8.63
C TRP A 452 -15.25 20.78 7.22
N GLU A 453 -14.98 19.77 6.38
CA GLU A 453 -14.54 19.94 5.00
C GLU A 453 -15.46 19.17 4.04
N LEU A 454 -15.94 19.84 3.01
CA LEU A 454 -16.64 19.25 1.88
C LEU A 454 -15.62 19.01 0.78
N ALA A 455 -15.64 17.86 0.13
CA ALA A 455 -14.68 17.47 -0.89
C ALA A 455 -15.36 16.91 -2.13
N GLY A 456 -14.75 17.15 -3.31
CA GLY A 456 -15.16 16.59 -4.59
C GLY A 456 -13.96 16.15 -5.40
N ARG A 457 -14.08 15.03 -6.14
CA ARG A 457 -13.07 14.53 -7.07
C ARG A 457 -13.70 13.96 -8.32
N TYR A 458 -13.05 14.21 -9.44
CA TYR A 458 -13.20 13.46 -10.68
C TYR A 458 -11.87 12.85 -11.05
N SER A 459 -11.86 11.56 -11.38
CA SER A 459 -10.68 10.85 -11.86
C SER A 459 -11.00 10.05 -13.13
N ASP A 460 -10.03 9.97 -14.03
CA ASP A 460 -10.09 9.25 -15.30
C ASP A 460 -8.78 8.47 -15.47
N MET A 461 -8.89 7.18 -15.81
CA MET A 461 -7.74 6.32 -16.09
C MET A 461 -8.02 5.41 -17.27
N ASN A 462 -7.22 5.50 -18.32
CA ASN A 462 -7.38 4.70 -19.53
C ASN A 462 -6.17 3.80 -19.76
N LEU A 463 -6.40 2.48 -19.63
CA LEU A 463 -5.42 1.41 -19.88
C LEU A 463 -5.68 0.66 -21.19
N ASN A 464 -6.45 1.24 -22.09
CA ASN A 464 -6.65 0.67 -23.42
C ASN A 464 -5.57 1.17 -24.39
N TYR A 465 -5.05 0.26 -25.19
CA TYR A 465 -4.16 0.56 -26.29
C TYR A 465 -4.57 -0.28 -27.50
N HIS A 466 -4.92 0.36 -28.62
CA HIS A 466 -5.43 -0.30 -29.84
C HIS A 466 -6.54 -1.33 -29.57
N ALA A 467 -7.42 -1.05 -28.60
CA ALA A 467 -8.38 -2.02 -28.06
C ALA A 467 -9.37 -2.59 -29.12
N GLY A 468 -9.53 -1.91 -30.25
CA GLY A 468 -10.48 -2.28 -31.30
C GLY A 468 -11.93 -1.97 -30.93
N ALA A 469 -12.86 -2.47 -31.73
CA ALA A 469 -14.29 -2.29 -31.54
C ALA A 469 -14.93 -3.44 -30.74
N VAL A 470 -16.11 -3.20 -30.19
CA VAL A 470 -16.96 -4.23 -29.57
C VAL A 470 -17.20 -5.37 -30.56
N GLY A 471 -17.14 -6.61 -30.08
CA GLY A 471 -17.36 -7.82 -30.88
C GLY A 471 -16.18 -8.24 -31.76
N THR A 472 -15.05 -7.49 -31.75
CA THR A 472 -13.87 -7.84 -32.57
C THR A 472 -12.79 -8.55 -31.75
N ALA A 473 -12.00 -9.39 -32.43
CA ALA A 473 -10.78 -9.93 -31.83
C ALA A 473 -9.74 -8.81 -31.61
N PRO A 474 -8.89 -8.89 -30.57
CA PRO A 474 -7.81 -7.92 -30.38
C PRO A 474 -6.77 -8.04 -31.49
N GLY A 475 -6.21 -6.91 -31.92
CA GLY A 475 -5.02 -6.87 -32.74
C GLY A 475 -3.78 -7.41 -32.00
N ALA A 476 -2.70 -7.66 -32.74
CA ALA A 476 -1.48 -8.26 -32.19
C ALA A 476 -0.83 -7.42 -31.06
N ASP A 477 -0.96 -6.12 -31.10
CA ASP A 477 -0.43 -5.18 -30.13
C ASP A 477 -1.49 -4.59 -29.17
N ALA A 478 -2.75 -5.01 -29.34
CA ALA A 478 -3.88 -4.50 -28.57
C ALA A 478 -3.78 -4.85 -27.09
N LEU A 479 -4.09 -3.88 -26.24
CA LEU A 479 -4.28 -4.07 -24.81
C LEU A 479 -5.67 -3.56 -24.41
N ARG A 480 -6.43 -4.39 -23.75
CA ARG A 480 -7.79 -4.13 -23.27
C ARG A 480 -7.80 -4.01 -21.76
N GLY A 481 -7.03 -3.04 -21.26
CA GLY A 481 -6.85 -2.82 -19.82
C GLY A 481 -8.04 -2.19 -19.13
N GLY A 482 -8.91 -1.53 -19.87
CA GLY A 482 -10.09 -0.86 -19.37
C GLY A 482 -9.94 0.66 -19.27
N ASP A 483 -11.07 1.32 -19.23
CA ASP A 483 -11.27 2.77 -19.00
C ASP A 483 -12.09 2.92 -17.71
N GLN A 484 -11.56 3.65 -16.73
CA GLN A 484 -12.18 3.87 -15.42
C GLN A 484 -12.44 5.35 -15.22
N ARG A 485 -13.67 5.70 -14.87
CA ARG A 485 -14.09 7.05 -14.49
C ARG A 485 -14.81 7.02 -13.16
N ILE A 486 -14.39 7.90 -12.26
CA ILE A 486 -14.95 7.96 -10.91
C ILE A 486 -15.28 9.40 -10.56
N VAL A 487 -16.49 9.61 -10.06
CA VAL A 487 -16.90 10.83 -9.39
C VAL A 487 -17.00 10.52 -7.90
N THR A 488 -16.32 11.29 -7.08
CA THR A 488 -16.36 11.14 -5.62
C THR A 488 -16.82 12.45 -4.98
N ALA A 489 -17.72 12.37 -4.00
CA ALA A 489 -18.09 13.45 -3.12
C ALA A 489 -17.92 13.00 -1.67
N GLY A 490 -17.38 13.87 -0.82
CA GLY A 490 -17.05 13.50 0.55
C GLY A 490 -17.29 14.60 1.57
N VAL A 491 -17.43 14.17 2.81
CA VAL A 491 -17.48 15.03 3.99
C VAL A 491 -16.45 14.55 4.99
N ASN A 492 -15.57 15.43 5.40
CA ASN A 492 -14.56 15.18 6.41
C ASN A 492 -14.90 15.97 7.68
N TRP A 493 -14.96 15.30 8.80
CA TRP A 493 -15.08 15.92 10.11
C TRP A 493 -13.81 15.67 10.93
N PHE A 494 -13.19 16.73 11.39
CA PHE A 494 -12.02 16.72 12.25
C PHE A 494 -12.43 17.22 13.65
N PRO A 495 -12.83 16.32 14.57
CA PRO A 495 -13.14 16.71 15.95
C PRO A 495 -11.96 17.41 16.63
N ASN A 496 -10.75 16.96 16.32
CA ASN A 496 -9.47 17.53 16.76
C ASN A 496 -8.36 17.09 15.78
N THR A 497 -7.11 17.42 16.07
CA THR A 497 -5.95 17.10 15.21
C THR A 497 -5.61 15.62 15.12
N PHE A 498 -6.17 14.75 15.97
CA PHE A 498 -5.87 13.31 16.02
C PHE A 498 -6.98 12.45 15.42
N PHE A 499 -8.22 12.88 15.57
CA PHE A 499 -9.38 12.14 15.11
C PHE A 499 -9.96 12.75 13.84
N ARG A 500 -10.35 11.89 12.92
CA ARG A 500 -11.05 12.25 11.70
C ARG A 500 -12.09 11.19 11.36
N LEU A 501 -13.27 11.64 10.95
CA LEU A 501 -14.28 10.79 10.31
C LEU A 501 -14.46 11.28 8.88
N MET A 502 -14.56 10.34 7.95
CA MET A 502 -14.75 10.59 6.53
C MET A 502 -15.96 9.81 6.05
N LEU A 503 -16.84 10.45 5.31
CA LEU A 503 -17.96 9.82 4.65
C LEU A 503 -17.90 10.20 3.16
N ASP A 504 -17.61 9.21 2.32
CA ASP A 504 -17.46 9.40 0.87
C ASP A 504 -18.50 8.59 0.11
N PHE A 505 -18.95 9.16 -0.99
CA PHE A 505 -19.81 8.51 -1.97
C PHE A 505 -19.11 8.52 -3.33
N GLN A 506 -19.08 7.37 -4.01
CA GLN A 506 -18.52 7.24 -5.35
C GLN A 506 -19.56 6.71 -6.36
N ASP A 507 -19.54 7.25 -7.58
CA ASP A 507 -20.13 6.67 -8.80
C ASP A 507 -18.97 6.20 -9.69
N VAL A 508 -18.86 4.89 -9.88
CA VAL A 508 -17.74 4.22 -10.57
C VAL A 508 -18.23 3.64 -11.88
N ARG A 509 -17.57 3.99 -12.98
CA ARG A 509 -17.86 3.47 -14.33
C ARG A 509 -16.60 2.89 -14.93
N ILE A 510 -16.64 1.58 -15.20
CA ILE A 510 -15.59 0.84 -15.86
C ILE A 510 -16.09 0.38 -17.23
N ARG A 511 -15.33 0.68 -18.28
CA ARG A 511 -15.53 0.15 -19.63
C ARG A 511 -14.33 -0.70 -20.00
N ARG A 512 -14.59 -1.93 -20.37
CA ARG A 512 -13.52 -2.85 -20.75
C ARG A 512 -14.03 -3.85 -21.75
N LEU A 513 -13.20 -4.19 -22.73
CA LEU A 513 -13.47 -5.28 -23.67
C LEU A 513 -12.74 -6.55 -23.22
N SER A 514 -13.37 -7.70 -23.37
CA SER A 514 -12.76 -8.99 -23.11
C SER A 514 -11.51 -9.17 -23.98
N PRO A 515 -10.34 -9.44 -23.37
CA PRO A 515 -9.11 -9.63 -24.13
C PRO A 515 -9.05 -10.99 -24.84
N SER A 516 -9.67 -12.02 -24.25
CA SER A 516 -9.60 -13.39 -24.75
C SER A 516 -10.77 -14.24 -24.24
N ALA A 517 -11.46 -14.91 -25.13
CA ALA A 517 -12.51 -15.87 -24.77
C ALA A 517 -11.98 -17.06 -23.94
N ALA A 518 -10.75 -17.50 -24.23
CA ALA A 518 -10.14 -18.62 -23.50
C ALA A 518 -9.87 -18.31 -22.03
N THR A 519 -9.48 -17.08 -21.72
CA THR A 519 -9.16 -16.66 -20.35
C THR A 519 -10.40 -16.46 -19.48
N PHE A 520 -11.46 -15.88 -20.05
CA PHE A 520 -12.63 -15.43 -19.28
C PHE A 520 -13.91 -16.19 -19.68
N GLN A 521 -13.81 -17.13 -20.60
CA GLN A 521 -14.95 -17.82 -21.20
C GLN A 521 -16.01 -16.86 -21.78
N THR A 522 -15.60 -15.64 -22.06
CA THR A 522 -16.40 -14.58 -22.67
C THR A 522 -15.86 -14.31 -24.07
N PRO A 523 -16.70 -14.17 -25.11
CA PRO A 523 -16.24 -13.88 -26.44
C PRO A 523 -15.29 -12.70 -26.48
N ALA A 524 -14.20 -12.81 -27.24
CA ALA A 524 -13.27 -11.71 -27.40
C ALA A 524 -13.98 -10.46 -27.91
N GLY A 525 -13.72 -9.31 -27.29
CA GLY A 525 -14.38 -8.05 -27.64
C GLY A 525 -15.76 -7.83 -27.02
N ALA A 526 -16.27 -8.78 -26.23
CA ALA A 526 -17.47 -8.52 -25.44
C ALA A 526 -17.20 -7.46 -24.37
N GLU A 527 -18.18 -6.63 -24.07
CA GLU A 527 -18.10 -5.68 -22.96
C GLU A 527 -18.19 -6.40 -21.62
N ILE A 528 -17.19 -6.17 -20.76
CA ILE A 528 -17.07 -6.77 -19.43
C ILE A 528 -16.91 -5.71 -18.32
N GLY A 529 -17.25 -4.47 -18.61
CA GLY A 529 -17.18 -3.36 -17.66
C GLY A 529 -18.25 -3.43 -16.58
N GLN A 530 -18.15 -2.52 -15.63
CA GLN A 530 -19.10 -2.38 -14.53
C GLN A 530 -19.48 -0.93 -14.27
N HIS A 531 -20.71 -0.74 -13.75
CA HIS A 531 -21.16 0.52 -13.16
C HIS A 531 -21.73 0.21 -11.78
N TYR A 532 -21.23 0.88 -10.77
CA TYR A 532 -21.73 0.74 -9.40
C TYR A 532 -21.55 2.03 -8.61
N ARG A 533 -22.20 2.08 -7.48
CA ARG A 533 -22.05 3.14 -6.47
C ARG A 533 -21.57 2.53 -5.17
N VAL A 534 -20.84 3.30 -4.39
CA VAL A 534 -20.39 2.86 -3.08
C VAL A 534 -20.45 4.00 -2.09
N LEU A 535 -20.97 3.70 -0.89
CA LEU A 535 -20.90 4.57 0.28
C LEU A 535 -19.80 4.05 1.19
N MET A 536 -18.90 4.92 1.61
CA MET A 536 -17.71 4.56 2.37
C MET A 536 -17.59 5.41 3.62
N LEU A 537 -17.12 4.79 4.69
CA LEU A 537 -16.83 5.45 5.97
C LEU A 537 -15.40 5.10 6.37
N ARG A 538 -14.64 6.09 6.81
CA ARG A 538 -13.36 5.89 7.52
C ARG A 538 -13.40 6.56 8.89
N THR A 539 -13.00 5.82 9.92
CA THR A 539 -12.61 6.38 11.20
C THR A 539 -11.08 6.35 11.29
N GLN A 540 -10.48 7.49 11.55
CA GLN A 540 -9.04 7.63 11.66
C GLN A 540 -8.65 8.19 13.01
N PHE A 541 -7.61 7.59 13.60
CA PHE A 541 -6.86 8.13 14.72
C PHE A 541 -5.38 8.18 14.33
N ALA A 542 -4.75 9.34 14.39
CA ALA A 542 -3.34 9.52 14.03
C ALA A 542 -2.66 10.50 14.99
N PHE A 543 -1.47 10.16 15.45
CA PHE A 543 -0.68 11.01 16.38
C PHE A 543 0.81 10.98 16.05
#